data_de3664a5d104b198889fcfba2bb76a02
#
_entry.id   de3664a5d104b198889fcfba2bb76a02
#
_cell.length_a   1.000
_cell.length_b   1.000
_cell.length_c   1.000
_cell.angle_alpha   90.00
_cell.angle_beta   90.00
_cell.angle_gamma   90.00
#
_symmetry.space_group_name_H-M   'P 1'
#
loop_
_entity.id
_entity.type
_entity.pdbx_description
1 polymer ?
#
loop_
_entity_poly.entity_id
_entity_poly.type
_entity_poly.pdbx_seq_one_letter_code
_entity_poly.pdbx_strand_id
1 'polypeptide(L)'
;YELIFKSKNSMTDLKVGVLGAGHLGKIHLKLLSETEGYNLVGFYDPDPDQASFTKQEFGIEAFSSIEALIDAVDVVDVATPTLSHYECASVALRKSKHVFIEKPVTNTQEEAESLMKLAHEANVKVQIGHVERFNPAFIASKPFINQPMFIESHRLAQFNPRGTDVPVVMDLMIHDIDIVLSIVKSPVKRISASGVAVVSSTPDIANARIEFANGC
;
A
#
# COMPACT_ATOMS: atom_id res chain seq x y z
N TYR A 1 -14.87 11.39 -14.50
CA TYR A 1 -14.77 10.05 -15.08
C TYR A 1 -15.94 9.16 -14.63
N GLU A 2 -17.16 9.67 -14.88
CA GLU A 2 -18.30 8.81 -15.13
C GLU A 2 -18.19 8.39 -16.59
N LEU A 3 -17.90 7.15 -16.80
CA LEU A 3 -18.33 6.39 -17.97
C LEU A 3 -17.45 5.15 -18.08
N ILE A 4 -18.15 4.07 -18.09
CA ILE A 4 -17.83 2.70 -18.42
C ILE A 4 -17.94 1.79 -17.20
N PHE A 5 -19.20 1.51 -16.81
CA PHE A 5 -19.68 0.20 -16.36
C PHE A 5 -21.17 0.27 -16.02
N LYS A 6 -22.00 0.52 -17.05
CA LYS A 6 -23.39 0.06 -17.05
C LYS A 6 -23.51 -1.05 -18.09
N SER A 7 -22.91 -2.18 -17.80
CA SER A 7 -23.36 -3.48 -18.28
C SER A 7 -23.90 -4.21 -17.05
N LYS A 8 -25.21 -4.40 -17.00
CA LYS A 8 -25.88 -5.30 -16.06
C LYS A 8 -25.56 -6.76 -16.45
N ASN A 9 -24.33 -7.16 -16.27
CA ASN A 9 -24.00 -8.55 -15.95
C ASN A 9 -23.84 -8.57 -14.43
N SER A 10 -24.50 -9.48 -13.74
CA SER A 10 -24.32 -9.73 -12.31
C SER A 10 -22.86 -10.13 -12.06
N MET A 11 -21.98 -9.14 -11.92
CA MET A 11 -20.65 -9.38 -11.39
C MET A 11 -20.88 -9.77 -9.93
N THR A 12 -20.51 -10.97 -9.59
CA THR A 12 -20.43 -11.38 -8.18
C THR A 12 -19.39 -10.51 -7.51
N ASP A 13 -19.71 -9.99 -6.32
CA ASP A 13 -18.76 -9.20 -5.53
C ASP A 13 -17.48 -10.01 -5.30
N LEU A 14 -16.32 -9.33 -5.41
CA LEU A 14 -15.03 -9.95 -5.14
C LEU A 14 -14.91 -10.25 -3.64
N LYS A 15 -14.59 -11.49 -3.30
CA LYS A 15 -14.31 -11.90 -1.92
C LYS A 15 -12.96 -11.35 -1.50
N VAL A 16 -12.93 -10.56 -0.43
CA VAL A 16 -11.72 -9.93 0.11
C VAL A 16 -11.45 -10.41 1.53
N GLY A 17 -10.17 -10.64 1.83
CA GLY A 17 -9.69 -10.93 3.18
C GLY A 17 -8.51 -10.03 3.55
N VAL A 18 -8.44 -9.61 4.79
CA VAL A 18 -7.42 -8.70 5.30
C VAL A 18 -6.41 -9.46 6.14
N LEU A 19 -5.12 -9.32 5.84
CA LEU A 19 -4.00 -9.78 6.65
C LEU A 19 -3.49 -8.63 7.50
N GLY A 20 -3.55 -8.79 8.83
CA GLY A 20 -3.24 -7.78 9.83
C GLY A 20 -4.48 -7.00 10.28
N ALA A 21 -4.73 -7.01 11.59
CA ALA A 21 -5.83 -6.30 12.24
C ALA A 21 -5.33 -5.19 13.20
N GLY A 22 -4.13 -4.68 12.93
CA GLY A 22 -3.58 -3.51 13.60
C GLY A 22 -4.33 -2.22 13.23
N HIS A 23 -3.73 -1.06 13.50
CA HIS A 23 -4.38 0.23 13.26
C HIS A 23 -4.86 0.41 11.81
N LEU A 24 -3.99 0.17 10.81
CA LEU A 24 -4.36 0.28 9.40
C LEU A 24 -5.33 -0.83 8.97
N GLY A 25 -5.08 -2.08 9.38
CA GLY A 25 -5.97 -3.19 9.06
C GLY A 25 -7.42 -2.94 9.50
N LYS A 26 -7.64 -2.36 10.68
CA LYS A 26 -8.99 -1.97 11.13
C LYS A 26 -9.64 -0.91 10.24
N ILE A 27 -8.86 0.05 9.74
CA ILE A 27 -9.36 1.05 8.77
C ILE A 27 -9.78 0.34 7.48
N HIS A 28 -8.96 -0.60 6.98
CA HIS A 28 -9.27 -1.38 5.78
C HIS A 28 -10.52 -2.25 5.97
N LEU A 29 -10.63 -2.96 7.11
CA LEU A 29 -11.82 -3.75 7.44
C LEU A 29 -13.09 -2.89 7.39
N LYS A 30 -13.06 -1.69 8.00
CA LYS A 30 -14.18 -0.76 7.98
C LYS A 30 -14.52 -0.32 6.54
N LEU A 31 -13.52 0.16 5.79
CA LEU A 31 -13.75 0.67 4.43
C LEU A 31 -14.25 -0.43 3.49
N LEU A 32 -13.69 -1.65 3.56
CA LEU A 32 -14.12 -2.77 2.74
C LEU A 32 -15.54 -3.22 3.06
N SER A 33 -15.97 -3.13 4.33
CA SER A 33 -17.35 -3.45 4.71
C SER A 33 -18.39 -2.45 4.15
N GLU A 34 -17.96 -1.24 3.80
CA GLU A 34 -18.80 -0.15 3.28
C GLU A 34 -18.68 0.03 1.76
N THR A 35 -17.73 -0.66 1.09
CA THR A 35 -17.43 -0.44 -0.33
C THR A 35 -18.19 -1.44 -1.21
N GLU A 36 -19.02 -0.94 -2.12
CA GLU A 36 -19.74 -1.77 -3.09
C GLU A 36 -18.78 -2.54 -4.01
N GLY A 37 -19.19 -3.76 -4.40
CA GLY A 37 -18.41 -4.64 -5.28
C GLY A 37 -17.41 -5.53 -4.54
N TYR A 38 -17.33 -5.41 -3.22
CA TYR A 38 -16.53 -6.29 -2.37
C TYR A 38 -17.39 -7.00 -1.33
N ASN A 39 -17.07 -8.28 -1.13
CA ASN A 39 -17.58 -9.09 -0.03
C ASN A 39 -16.42 -9.36 0.94
N LEU A 40 -16.38 -8.63 2.05
CA LEU A 40 -15.38 -8.85 3.11
C LEU A 40 -15.68 -10.17 3.83
N VAL A 41 -14.86 -11.19 3.57
CA VAL A 41 -15.03 -12.55 4.10
C VAL A 41 -14.51 -12.67 5.53
N GLY A 42 -13.39 -12.00 5.83
CA GLY A 42 -12.76 -12.05 7.14
C GLY A 42 -11.36 -11.47 7.17
N PHE A 43 -10.67 -11.73 8.26
CA PHE A 43 -9.30 -11.29 8.45
C PHE A 43 -8.47 -12.34 9.20
N TYR A 44 -7.15 -12.15 9.21
CA TYR A 44 -6.22 -12.91 10.03
C TYR A 44 -5.27 -11.95 10.74
N ASP A 45 -5.03 -12.20 12.02
CA ASP A 45 -3.97 -11.56 12.81
C ASP A 45 -3.28 -12.64 13.66
N PRO A 46 -1.94 -12.66 13.75
CA PRO A 46 -1.21 -13.64 14.55
C PRO A 46 -1.39 -13.46 16.06
N ASP A 47 -1.80 -12.26 16.50
CA ASP A 47 -2.10 -11.97 17.90
C ASP A 47 -3.55 -12.39 18.21
N PRO A 48 -3.77 -13.43 19.05
CA PRO A 48 -5.11 -13.92 19.34
C PRO A 48 -5.99 -12.92 20.11
N ASP A 49 -5.38 -12.08 20.92
CA ASP A 49 -6.12 -11.04 21.66
C ASP A 49 -6.59 -9.94 20.70
N GLN A 50 -5.72 -9.50 19.79
CA GLN A 50 -6.06 -8.57 18.72
C GLN A 50 -7.14 -9.14 17.81
N ALA A 51 -7.01 -10.40 17.41
CA ALA A 51 -8.00 -11.09 16.58
C ALA A 51 -9.37 -11.18 17.27
N SER A 52 -9.41 -11.57 18.55
CA SER A 52 -10.64 -11.65 19.33
C SER A 52 -11.32 -10.29 19.49
N PHE A 53 -10.54 -9.26 19.84
CA PHE A 53 -11.05 -7.90 19.99
C PHE A 53 -11.63 -7.37 18.67
N THR A 54 -10.90 -7.54 17.56
CA THR A 54 -11.34 -7.07 16.25
C THR A 54 -12.58 -7.81 15.74
N LYS A 55 -12.66 -9.13 15.98
CA LYS A 55 -13.86 -9.92 15.68
C LYS A 55 -15.11 -9.39 16.43
N GLN A 56 -14.96 -9.05 17.71
CA GLN A 56 -16.05 -8.48 18.50
C GLN A 56 -16.43 -7.06 18.05
N GLU A 57 -15.43 -6.22 17.74
CA GLU A 57 -15.63 -4.83 17.33
C GLU A 57 -16.36 -4.70 15.99
N PHE A 58 -15.98 -5.52 14.98
CA PHE A 58 -16.48 -5.42 13.62
C PHE A 58 -17.53 -6.49 13.26
N GLY A 59 -17.68 -7.54 14.03
CA GLY A 59 -18.57 -8.65 13.71
C GLY A 59 -18.10 -9.48 12.50
N ILE A 60 -16.79 -9.44 12.19
CA ILE A 60 -16.17 -10.08 11.02
C ILE A 60 -15.43 -11.33 11.46
N GLU A 61 -15.41 -12.36 10.61
CA GLU A 61 -14.76 -13.64 10.92
C GLU A 61 -13.24 -13.49 11.02
N ALA A 62 -12.68 -14.05 12.09
CA ALA A 62 -11.23 -14.18 12.27
C ALA A 62 -10.79 -15.60 11.87
N PHE A 63 -9.93 -15.68 10.87
CA PHE A 63 -9.39 -16.94 10.37
C PHE A 63 -8.25 -17.45 11.26
N SER A 64 -8.06 -18.77 11.29
CA SER A 64 -7.05 -19.42 12.13
C SER A 64 -5.63 -19.39 11.53
N SER A 65 -5.50 -19.12 10.22
CA SER A 65 -4.20 -19.01 9.55
C SER A 65 -4.29 -18.14 8.28
N ILE A 66 -3.12 -17.68 7.81
CA ILE A 66 -2.97 -16.96 6.53
C ILE A 66 -3.52 -17.80 5.37
N GLU A 67 -3.17 -19.10 5.33
CA GLU A 67 -3.57 -20.00 4.26
C GLU A 67 -5.08 -20.20 4.21
N ALA A 68 -5.71 -20.34 5.38
CA ALA A 68 -7.16 -20.51 5.48
C ALA A 68 -7.91 -19.28 4.94
N LEU A 69 -7.41 -18.07 5.25
CA LEU A 69 -7.98 -16.84 4.72
C LEU A 69 -7.78 -16.75 3.20
N ILE A 70 -6.54 -16.96 2.72
CA ILE A 70 -6.20 -16.85 1.30
C ILE A 70 -7.03 -17.82 0.46
N ASP A 71 -7.27 -19.04 0.95
CA ASP A 71 -8.06 -20.05 0.23
C ASP A 71 -9.54 -19.65 0.08
N ALA A 72 -10.07 -18.84 0.99
CA ALA A 72 -11.47 -18.43 1.02
C ALA A 72 -11.79 -17.19 0.15
N VAL A 73 -10.78 -16.47 -0.38
CA VAL A 73 -10.94 -15.15 -1.02
C VAL A 73 -10.43 -15.09 -2.46
N ASP A 74 -10.81 -14.04 -3.17
CA ASP A 74 -10.30 -13.70 -4.51
C ASP A 74 -9.19 -12.66 -4.44
N VAL A 75 -9.26 -11.77 -3.44
CA VAL A 75 -8.34 -10.65 -3.20
C VAL A 75 -7.83 -10.71 -1.76
N VAL A 76 -6.54 -10.55 -1.59
CA VAL A 76 -5.88 -10.44 -0.29
C VAL A 76 -5.41 -9.01 -0.09
N ASP A 77 -5.83 -8.39 1.00
CA ASP A 77 -5.40 -7.07 1.44
C ASP A 77 -4.35 -7.23 2.53
N VAL A 78 -3.10 -6.82 2.25
CA VAL A 78 -1.96 -6.96 3.15
C VAL A 78 -1.73 -5.65 3.88
N ALA A 79 -2.20 -5.56 5.11
CA ALA A 79 -2.05 -4.44 6.04
C ALA A 79 -1.23 -4.81 7.30
N THR A 80 -0.32 -5.75 7.14
CA THR A 80 0.63 -6.20 8.17
C THR A 80 1.77 -5.18 8.37
N PRO A 81 2.66 -5.35 9.36
CA PRO A 81 3.94 -4.64 9.37
C PRO A 81 4.76 -4.92 8.12
N THR A 82 5.55 -3.91 7.67
CA THR A 82 6.32 -3.96 6.41
C THR A 82 7.17 -5.21 6.24
N LEU A 83 7.81 -5.68 7.31
CA LEU A 83 8.67 -6.86 7.28
C LEU A 83 7.93 -8.15 6.89
N SER A 84 6.60 -8.19 7.04
CA SER A 84 5.78 -9.34 6.68
C SER A 84 5.12 -9.21 5.30
N HIS A 85 5.23 -8.07 4.62
CA HIS A 85 4.56 -7.82 3.34
C HIS A 85 4.97 -8.84 2.28
N TYR A 86 6.28 -9.08 2.12
CA TYR A 86 6.80 -10.01 1.12
C TYR A 86 6.28 -11.43 1.32
N GLU A 87 6.34 -11.94 2.54
CA GLU A 87 5.87 -13.30 2.85
C GLU A 87 4.38 -13.44 2.58
N CYS A 88 3.55 -12.55 3.16
CA CYS A 88 2.11 -12.57 3.00
C CYS A 88 1.68 -12.48 1.53
N ALA A 89 2.24 -11.50 0.79
CA ALA A 89 1.93 -11.31 -0.61
C ALA A 89 2.39 -12.48 -1.48
N SER A 90 3.58 -13.06 -1.21
CA SER A 90 4.09 -14.21 -1.95
C SER A 90 3.20 -15.44 -1.85
N VAL A 91 2.66 -15.73 -0.64
CA VAL A 91 1.71 -16.85 -0.45
C VAL A 91 0.44 -16.61 -1.27
N ALA A 92 -0.12 -15.39 -1.23
CA ALA A 92 -1.31 -15.04 -1.99
C ALA A 92 -1.09 -15.16 -3.51
N LEU A 93 0.01 -14.61 -4.02
CA LEU A 93 0.35 -14.65 -5.45
C LEU A 93 0.57 -16.06 -5.96
N ARG A 94 1.25 -16.94 -5.20
CA ARG A 94 1.43 -18.36 -5.53
C ARG A 94 0.11 -19.13 -5.63
N LYS A 95 -0.93 -18.65 -4.92
CA LYS A 95 -2.30 -19.19 -5.01
C LYS A 95 -3.16 -18.44 -6.02
N SER A 96 -2.55 -17.66 -6.91
CA SER A 96 -3.21 -16.89 -7.98
C SER A 96 -4.29 -15.94 -7.46
N LYS A 97 -4.08 -15.33 -6.29
CA LYS A 97 -4.97 -14.31 -5.74
C LYS A 97 -4.52 -12.91 -6.17
N HIS A 98 -5.47 -12.01 -6.38
CA HIS A 98 -5.18 -10.58 -6.48
C HIS A 98 -4.70 -10.06 -5.14
N VAL A 99 -3.82 -9.07 -5.14
CA VAL A 99 -3.24 -8.57 -3.87
C VAL A 99 -3.26 -7.04 -3.85
N PHE A 100 -3.74 -6.50 -2.75
CA PHE A 100 -3.45 -5.13 -2.33
C PHE A 100 -2.37 -5.18 -1.24
N ILE A 101 -1.36 -4.34 -1.32
CA ILE A 101 -0.27 -4.29 -0.33
C ILE A 101 -0.09 -2.85 0.13
N GLU A 102 -0.09 -2.61 1.44
CA GLU A 102 0.25 -1.31 1.98
C GLU A 102 1.68 -0.89 1.64
N LYS A 103 1.91 0.42 1.64
CA LYS A 103 3.25 0.98 1.44
C LYS A 103 4.13 0.79 2.71
N PRO A 104 5.43 0.67 2.56
CA PRO A 104 6.17 0.34 1.34
C PRO A 104 5.85 -1.08 0.89
N VAL A 105 5.92 -1.36 -0.42
CA VAL A 105 5.55 -2.69 -0.96
C VAL A 105 6.30 -3.83 -0.29
N THR A 106 7.59 -3.64 -0.03
CA THR A 106 8.50 -4.59 0.63
C THR A 106 9.61 -3.83 1.36
N ASN A 107 10.42 -4.55 2.11
CA ASN A 107 11.58 -3.99 2.80
C ASN A 107 12.79 -3.82 1.87
N THR A 108 12.94 -4.66 0.84
CA THR A 108 14.06 -4.60 -0.11
C THR A 108 13.58 -4.56 -1.56
N GLN A 109 14.48 -4.12 -2.46
CA GLN A 109 14.21 -4.11 -3.90
C GLN A 109 14.07 -5.51 -4.46
N GLU A 110 14.90 -6.45 -4.01
CA GLU A 110 14.91 -7.84 -4.46
C GLU A 110 13.57 -8.53 -4.15
N GLU A 111 13.01 -8.27 -2.99
CA GLU A 111 11.67 -8.73 -2.61
C GLU A 111 10.61 -8.17 -3.55
N ALA A 112 10.66 -6.87 -3.85
CA ALA A 112 9.71 -6.22 -4.77
C ALA A 112 9.79 -6.82 -6.19
N GLU A 113 11.01 -7.03 -6.70
CA GLU A 113 11.23 -7.67 -8.00
C GLU A 113 10.70 -9.12 -8.03
N SER A 114 10.86 -9.84 -6.92
CA SER A 114 10.32 -11.19 -6.77
C SER A 114 8.78 -11.20 -6.81
N LEU A 115 8.12 -10.26 -6.10
CA LEU A 115 6.66 -10.13 -6.15
C LEU A 115 6.16 -9.77 -7.56
N MET A 116 6.88 -8.90 -8.28
CA MET A 116 6.54 -8.56 -9.67
C MET A 116 6.56 -9.78 -10.59
N LYS A 117 7.56 -10.66 -10.44
CA LYS A 117 7.66 -11.93 -11.21
C LYS A 117 6.49 -12.86 -10.86
N LEU A 118 6.22 -13.07 -9.56
CA LEU A 118 5.12 -13.90 -9.11
C LEU A 118 3.77 -13.39 -9.63
N ALA A 119 3.52 -12.09 -9.58
CA ALA A 119 2.29 -11.48 -10.08
C ALA A 119 2.12 -11.69 -11.60
N HIS A 120 3.21 -11.55 -12.36
CA HIS A 120 3.22 -11.78 -13.80
C HIS A 120 2.96 -13.26 -14.14
N GLU A 121 3.66 -14.18 -13.47
CA GLU A 121 3.51 -15.63 -13.67
C GLU A 121 2.09 -16.11 -13.31
N ALA A 122 1.54 -15.60 -12.21
CA ALA A 122 0.17 -15.93 -11.79
C ALA A 122 -0.92 -15.22 -12.62
N ASN A 123 -0.55 -14.25 -13.45
CA ASN A 123 -1.47 -13.39 -14.23
C ASN A 123 -2.55 -12.73 -13.37
N VAL A 124 -2.16 -12.20 -12.22
CA VAL A 124 -3.04 -11.49 -11.27
C VAL A 124 -2.69 -10.02 -11.16
N LYS A 125 -3.58 -9.24 -10.54
CA LYS A 125 -3.35 -7.81 -10.29
C LYS A 125 -2.76 -7.61 -8.90
N VAL A 126 -1.78 -6.71 -8.84
CA VAL A 126 -1.22 -6.20 -7.58
C VAL A 126 -1.40 -4.69 -7.55
N GLN A 127 -1.95 -4.19 -6.46
CA GLN A 127 -2.11 -2.76 -6.18
C GLN A 127 -1.32 -2.41 -4.93
N ILE A 128 -0.53 -1.33 -5.00
CA ILE A 128 0.18 -0.81 -3.83
C ILE A 128 -0.58 0.38 -3.24
N GLY A 129 -0.62 0.45 -1.91
CA GLY A 129 -1.35 1.45 -1.11
C GLY A 129 -0.76 2.87 -1.16
N HIS A 130 -0.43 3.39 -2.34
CA HIS A 130 -0.02 4.79 -2.52
C HIS A 130 -1.23 5.72 -2.48
N VAL A 131 -1.82 5.85 -1.29
CA VAL A 131 -3.11 6.54 -1.07
C VAL A 131 -3.09 8.03 -1.42
N GLU A 132 -1.91 8.69 -1.34
CA GLU A 132 -1.79 10.11 -1.69
C GLU A 132 -2.12 10.41 -3.16
N ARG A 133 -2.05 9.43 -4.05
CA ARG A 133 -2.56 9.58 -5.44
C ARG A 133 -4.06 9.85 -5.51
N PHE A 134 -4.79 9.48 -4.47
CA PHE A 134 -6.23 9.65 -4.34
C PHE A 134 -6.61 10.78 -3.39
N ASN A 135 -5.64 11.53 -2.88
CA ASN A 135 -5.89 12.71 -2.07
C ASN A 135 -6.73 13.71 -2.87
N PRO A 136 -7.89 14.17 -2.35
CA PRO A 136 -8.81 15.05 -3.10
C PRO A 136 -8.13 16.34 -3.59
N ALA A 137 -7.22 16.92 -2.80
CA ALA A 137 -6.48 18.11 -3.21
C ALA A 137 -5.54 17.81 -4.38
N PHE A 138 -4.86 16.66 -4.37
CA PHE A 138 -4.02 16.23 -5.48
C PHE A 138 -4.84 15.95 -6.74
N ILE A 139 -5.97 15.25 -6.62
CA ILE A 139 -6.87 14.97 -7.75
C ILE A 139 -7.37 16.28 -8.36
N ALA A 140 -7.79 17.24 -7.54
CA ALA A 140 -8.28 18.54 -8.00
C ALA A 140 -7.18 19.38 -8.68
N SER A 141 -5.93 19.29 -8.21
CA SER A 141 -4.80 20.02 -8.78
C SER A 141 -4.22 19.39 -10.06
N LYS A 142 -4.33 18.09 -10.21
CA LYS A 142 -3.73 17.31 -11.31
C LYS A 142 -4.00 17.85 -12.72
N PRO A 143 -5.21 18.31 -13.09
CA PRO A 143 -5.47 18.88 -14.43
C PRO A 143 -4.68 20.14 -14.73
N PHE A 144 -4.20 20.86 -13.70
CA PHE A 144 -3.45 22.11 -13.83
C PHE A 144 -1.92 21.91 -13.82
N ILE A 145 -1.45 20.68 -13.51
CA ILE A 145 -0.04 20.33 -13.52
C ILE A 145 0.34 19.88 -14.93
N ASN A 146 1.04 20.76 -15.64
CA ASN A 146 1.51 20.50 -17.00
C ASN A 146 3.01 20.63 -17.09
N GLN A 147 3.71 19.54 -17.40
CA GLN A 147 5.16 19.46 -17.61
C GLN A 147 5.99 20.27 -16.58
N PRO A 148 5.89 19.94 -15.29
CA PRO A 148 6.59 20.70 -14.26
C PRO A 148 8.11 20.63 -14.48
N MET A 149 8.77 21.78 -14.38
CA MET A 149 10.24 21.90 -14.50
C MET A 149 10.93 22.05 -13.15
N PHE A 150 10.16 22.31 -12.09
CA PHE A 150 10.64 22.35 -10.72
C PHE A 150 9.51 21.97 -9.77
N ILE A 151 9.83 21.11 -8.81
CA ILE A 151 8.89 20.67 -7.77
C ILE A 151 9.61 20.76 -6.44
N GLU A 152 8.94 21.30 -5.44
CA GLU A 152 9.38 21.28 -4.06
C GLU A 152 8.26 20.71 -3.19
N SER A 153 8.61 19.78 -2.32
CA SER A 153 7.68 19.16 -1.38
C SER A 153 8.31 19.07 0.00
N HIS A 154 7.52 19.40 1.01
CA HIS A 154 7.89 19.29 2.41
C HIS A 154 6.87 18.44 3.14
N ARG A 155 7.33 17.35 3.75
CA ARG A 155 6.50 16.51 4.60
C ARG A 155 7.08 16.47 5.99
N LEU A 156 6.42 17.18 6.89
CA LEU A 156 6.81 17.31 8.29
C LEU A 156 5.77 16.62 9.16
N ALA A 157 6.22 15.73 10.03
CA ALA A 157 5.39 15.05 11.00
C ALA A 157 6.03 15.11 12.39
N GLN A 158 5.21 15.09 13.43
CA GLN A 158 5.71 14.84 14.78
C GLN A 158 6.21 13.40 14.86
N PHE A 159 7.25 13.18 15.68
CA PHE A 159 7.76 11.83 15.93
C PHE A 159 6.62 10.93 16.44
N ASN A 160 6.42 9.82 15.76
CA ASN A 160 5.46 8.79 16.14
C ASN A 160 6.25 7.50 16.43
N PRO A 161 6.18 6.95 17.64
CA PRO A 161 6.86 5.70 17.97
C PRO A 161 6.28 4.48 17.23
N ARG A 162 5.12 4.63 16.58
CA ARG A 162 4.58 3.62 15.67
C ARG A 162 5.21 3.81 14.29
N GLY A 163 5.66 2.74 13.64
CA GLY A 163 6.26 2.81 12.30
C GLY A 163 7.76 3.11 12.34
N THR A 164 8.43 2.83 13.46
CA THR A 164 9.90 2.91 13.57
C THR A 164 10.61 1.69 12.99
N ASP A 165 9.87 0.78 12.40
CA ASP A 165 10.35 -0.42 11.69
C ASP A 165 10.98 -0.10 10.32
N VAL A 166 10.71 1.09 9.77
CA VAL A 166 11.28 1.56 8.50
C VAL A 166 11.83 2.99 8.60
N PRO A 167 12.88 3.36 7.81
CA PRO A 167 13.43 4.72 7.80
C PRO A 167 12.40 5.75 7.30
N VAL A 168 12.58 7.03 7.65
CA VAL A 168 11.71 8.16 7.26
C VAL A 168 11.47 8.23 5.73
N VAL A 169 12.42 7.79 4.94
CA VAL A 169 12.27 7.74 3.47
C VAL A 169 11.16 6.77 3.07
N MET A 170 11.12 5.59 3.66
CA MET A 170 10.13 4.56 3.36
C MET A 170 8.80 4.77 4.09
N ASP A 171 8.80 5.53 5.19
CA ASP A 171 7.57 5.85 5.90
C ASP A 171 6.88 7.11 5.35
N LEU A 172 7.61 8.20 5.21
CA LEU A 172 7.06 9.52 4.88
C LEU A 172 7.40 9.98 3.46
N MET A 173 8.69 10.02 3.09
CA MET A 173 9.12 10.59 1.80
C MET A 173 8.60 9.78 0.61
N ILE A 174 8.34 8.50 0.77
CA ILE A 174 7.79 7.62 -0.28
C ILE A 174 6.50 8.17 -0.90
N HIS A 175 5.67 8.85 -0.13
CA HIS A 175 4.44 9.47 -0.63
C HIS A 175 4.73 10.60 -1.62
N ASP A 176 5.71 11.46 -1.30
CA ASP A 176 6.09 12.57 -2.16
C ASP A 176 6.86 12.08 -3.38
N ILE A 177 7.73 11.08 -3.22
CA ILE A 177 8.42 10.41 -4.33
C ILE A 177 7.40 9.83 -5.31
N ASP A 178 6.39 9.11 -4.81
CA ASP A 178 5.35 8.50 -5.65
C ASP A 178 4.55 9.56 -6.42
N ILE A 179 4.15 10.66 -5.78
CA ILE A 179 3.48 11.79 -6.44
C ILE A 179 4.36 12.39 -7.53
N VAL A 180 5.63 12.71 -7.22
CA VAL A 180 6.58 13.29 -8.19
C VAL A 180 6.75 12.37 -9.40
N LEU A 181 6.98 11.07 -9.18
CA LEU A 181 7.11 10.09 -10.27
C LEU A 181 5.81 9.95 -11.08
N SER A 182 4.64 10.20 -10.46
CA SER A 182 3.35 10.13 -11.14
C SER A 182 3.09 11.30 -12.11
N ILE A 183 3.70 12.48 -11.84
CA ILE A 183 3.48 13.70 -12.63
C ILE A 183 4.65 14.01 -13.58
N VAL A 184 5.90 13.67 -13.22
CA VAL A 184 7.06 13.85 -14.10
C VAL A 184 7.21 12.63 -15.01
N LYS A 185 6.83 12.78 -16.27
CA LYS A 185 6.87 11.69 -17.27
C LYS A 185 8.23 11.63 -17.96
N SER A 186 9.28 11.40 -17.18
CA SER A 186 10.67 11.33 -17.68
C SER A 186 11.50 10.39 -16.81
N PRO A 187 12.49 9.69 -17.36
CA PRO A 187 13.41 8.88 -16.58
C PRO A 187 14.18 9.73 -15.54
N VAL A 188 14.44 9.14 -14.39
CA VAL A 188 15.34 9.73 -13.39
C VAL A 188 16.77 9.69 -13.94
N LYS A 189 17.44 10.83 -13.91
CA LYS A 189 18.82 11.01 -14.38
C LYS A 189 19.82 10.91 -13.22
N ARG A 190 19.51 11.54 -12.09
CA ARG A 190 20.39 11.57 -10.91
C ARG A 190 19.59 11.74 -9.64
N ILE A 191 20.07 11.14 -8.57
CA ILE A 191 19.56 11.34 -7.22
C ILE A 191 20.73 11.81 -6.33
N SER A 192 20.50 12.84 -5.53
CA SER A 192 21.38 13.30 -4.46
C SER A 192 20.55 13.36 -3.18
N ALA A 193 20.98 12.67 -2.14
CA ALA A 193 20.22 12.61 -0.90
C ALA A 193 21.14 12.72 0.31
N SER A 194 20.59 13.22 1.41
CA SER A 194 21.21 13.24 2.74
C SER A 194 20.17 12.92 3.79
N GLY A 195 20.63 12.36 4.91
CA GLY A 195 19.77 12.05 6.05
C GLY A 195 20.52 12.09 7.35
N VAL A 196 19.81 12.38 8.44
CA VAL A 196 20.38 12.51 9.79
C VAL A 196 19.49 11.74 10.77
N ALA A 197 20.13 10.90 11.61
CA ALA A 197 19.51 10.28 12.76
C ALA A 197 19.58 11.27 13.95
N VAL A 198 18.42 11.58 14.56
CA VAL A 198 18.28 12.53 15.66
C VAL A 198 17.72 11.86 16.91
N VAL A 199 16.64 11.10 16.79
CA VAL A 199 15.93 10.44 17.89
C VAL A 199 15.92 8.93 17.76
N SER A 200 16.17 8.37 16.58
CA SER A 200 16.26 6.93 16.33
C SER A 200 17.65 6.51 15.83
N SER A 201 17.84 5.22 15.59
CA SER A 201 19.10 4.68 15.01
C SER A 201 19.15 4.78 13.48
N THR A 202 18.06 5.19 12.84
CA THR A 202 17.95 5.39 11.39
C THR A 202 17.67 6.87 11.10
N PRO A 203 17.86 7.37 9.86
CA PRO A 203 17.52 8.76 9.54
C PRO A 203 16.07 9.12 9.86
N ASP A 204 15.92 10.13 10.74
CA ASP A 204 14.63 10.75 11.11
C ASP A 204 14.32 11.98 10.24
N ILE A 205 15.36 12.60 9.69
CA ILE A 205 15.27 13.71 8.76
C ILE A 205 16.00 13.30 7.49
N ALA A 206 15.36 13.50 6.35
CA ALA A 206 15.98 13.25 5.05
C ALA A 206 15.60 14.33 4.04
N ASN A 207 16.54 14.61 3.12
CA ASN A 207 16.33 15.46 1.96
C ASN A 207 16.80 14.70 0.72
N ALA A 208 16.04 14.80 -0.37
CA ALA A 208 16.42 14.21 -1.64
C ALA A 208 16.18 15.22 -2.78
N ARG A 209 17.16 15.31 -3.68
CA ARG A 209 17.03 16.00 -4.95
C ARG A 209 17.04 14.97 -6.08
N ILE A 210 16.01 14.97 -6.88
CA ILE A 210 15.85 14.08 -8.03
C ILE A 210 15.92 14.93 -9.29
N GLU A 211 16.82 14.59 -10.19
CA GLU A 211 16.95 15.24 -11.51
C GLU A 211 16.44 14.28 -12.58
N PHE A 212 15.56 14.78 -13.44
CA PHE A 212 14.98 13.99 -14.53
C PHE A 212 15.65 14.30 -15.87
N ALA A 213 15.57 13.39 -16.83
CA ALA A 213 16.20 13.55 -18.14
C ALA A 213 15.60 14.70 -18.96
N ASN A 214 14.34 15.11 -18.69
CA ASN A 214 13.70 16.28 -19.31
C ASN A 214 14.12 17.63 -18.70
N GLY A 215 14.98 17.62 -17.68
CA GLY A 215 15.49 18.83 -17.02
C GLY A 215 14.71 19.29 -15.78
N CYS A 216 13.63 18.60 -15.40
CA CYS A 216 12.93 18.82 -14.13
C CYS A 216 13.81 18.41 -12.95
#